data_5cf35bad36d7ef6bb9abf379746f7c1a
#
_entry.id   5cf35bad36d7ef6bb9abf379746f7c1a
#
_cell.length_a   1.000
_cell.length_b   1.000
_cell.length_c   1.000
_cell.angle_alpha   90.00
_cell.angle_beta   90.00
_cell.angle_gamma   90.00
#
_symmetry.space_group_name_H-M   'P 1'
#
loop_
_entity.id
_entity.type
_entity.pdbx_description
1 polymer ?
#
loop_
_entity_poly.entity_id
_entity_poly.type
_entity_poly.pdbx_seq_one_letter_code
_entity_poly.pdbx_strand_id
1 'polypeptide(L)'
;LSRENDGRDVPYLLQMTPSMVATSDAGAGMGYTSMRVRGTDGTRINVTINGVPINNPESHRVYWVNMPDLASSLNSVQVQRGAGTSTNGAAAFGASINMLTDLPSDDGYAELAGAYGSYGSHRESIRVGSGLLKDHWSFDARISHLGSDGYIDRASVDLWSYFGQAAYRSANTTVRLVAFGGKEETYMAWDYASLEDMERYGRRYNPCGLYTDDDGNPAFYPDQKDHYTQHHFQLLLYQRLTDNLRLNVGLHYTKDFGYYTQLKTERSLIEYGLEPYLNSEEVLIKKSDLVRDKYLANRFGGGTFSLNYRQGRVNATLGGAVNRFHGDHYGNVTWVRNYIGPINPDQRYYDFIGRKTDANIYGRATVDISRTLSAFADLQYRHIHYTIDGDADYWDYSINAPAPLAFARNWDFFNPKAGVNFESG
;
A
#
# COMPACT_ATOMS: atom_id res chain seq x y z
N LEU A 1 1.33 1.96 20.53
CA LEU A 1 0.38 1.72 19.41
C LEU A 1 -0.55 0.54 19.70
N SER A 2 -0.04 -0.63 20.08
CA SER A 2 -0.89 -1.80 20.31
C SER A 2 -1.95 -1.61 21.39
N ARG A 3 -1.68 -0.84 22.46
CA ARG A 3 -2.64 -0.53 23.54
C ARG A 3 -3.73 0.46 23.14
N GLU A 4 -3.50 1.24 22.10
CA GLU A 4 -4.45 2.25 21.57
C GLU A 4 -5.09 1.80 20.26
N ASN A 5 -4.80 0.55 19.85
CA ASN A 5 -5.30 0.01 18.61
C ASN A 5 -6.77 -0.43 18.79
N ASP A 6 -7.65 0.40 18.31
CA ASP A 6 -9.10 0.20 18.27
C ASP A 6 -9.59 -0.35 16.92
N GLY A 7 -8.69 -0.76 16.05
CA GLY A 7 -8.96 -1.28 14.71
C GLY A 7 -8.82 -0.24 13.60
N ARG A 8 -8.53 1.03 13.93
CA ARG A 8 -8.23 2.03 12.91
C ARG A 8 -6.87 1.80 12.27
N ASP A 9 -6.72 2.24 11.03
CA ASP A 9 -5.48 2.10 10.27
C ASP A 9 -4.34 2.96 10.82
N VAL A 10 -3.10 2.58 10.46
CA VAL A 10 -1.87 3.26 10.91
C VAL A 10 -1.91 4.79 10.74
N PRO A 11 -2.43 5.39 9.64
CA PRO A 11 -2.58 6.84 9.54
C PRO A 11 -3.31 7.49 10.72
N TYR A 12 -4.39 6.87 11.18
CA TYR A 12 -5.19 7.38 12.29
C TYR A 12 -4.49 7.23 13.65
N LEU A 13 -3.76 6.14 13.84
CA LEU A 13 -2.97 5.95 15.06
C LEU A 13 -1.80 6.95 15.16
N LEU A 14 -1.34 7.46 14.02
CA LEU A 14 -0.26 8.45 13.95
C LEU A 14 -0.76 9.90 13.87
N GLN A 15 -2.07 10.15 13.84
CA GLN A 15 -2.65 11.49 13.64
C GLN A 15 -2.27 12.51 14.73
N MET A 16 -1.93 12.05 15.94
CA MET A 16 -1.44 12.93 17.03
C MET A 16 0.02 13.34 16.86
N THR A 17 0.72 12.80 15.86
CA THR A 17 2.08 13.24 15.53
C THR A 17 2.03 14.66 14.93
N PRO A 18 2.84 15.61 15.40
CA PRO A 18 2.81 16.97 14.88
C PRO A 18 3.00 17.05 13.37
N SER A 19 2.18 17.86 12.70
CA SER A 19 2.17 18.08 11.25
C SER A 19 1.70 16.88 10.41
N MET A 20 1.01 15.91 11.00
CA MET A 20 0.34 14.82 10.30
C MET A 20 -1.17 15.07 10.25
N VAL A 21 -1.76 14.72 9.11
CA VAL A 21 -3.21 14.74 8.88
C VAL A 21 -3.59 13.40 8.28
N ALA A 22 -4.53 12.70 8.90
CA ALA A 22 -5.13 11.47 8.39
C ALA A 22 -6.48 11.77 7.73
N THR A 23 -6.84 11.01 6.70
CA THR A 23 -8.14 11.04 6.04
C THR A 23 -8.69 9.64 5.85
N SER A 24 -10.02 9.49 5.82
CA SER A 24 -10.71 8.23 5.58
C SER A 24 -11.87 8.46 4.62
N ASP A 25 -11.94 7.70 3.55
CA ASP A 25 -13.02 7.81 2.57
C ASP A 25 -14.35 7.34 3.17
N ALA A 26 -14.34 6.27 3.96
CA ALA A 26 -15.51 5.79 4.71
C ALA A 26 -15.85 6.64 5.95
N GLY A 27 -14.92 7.50 6.39
CA GLY A 27 -15.07 8.33 7.59
C GLY A 27 -14.97 7.56 8.93
N ALA A 28 -14.67 6.28 8.92
CA ALA A 28 -14.56 5.43 10.12
C ALA A 28 -13.10 5.20 10.57
N GLY A 29 -12.12 5.66 9.79
CA GLY A 29 -10.69 5.42 10.07
C GLY A 29 -10.19 4.04 9.71
N MET A 30 -11.02 3.22 9.07
CA MET A 30 -10.75 1.90 8.50
C MET A 30 -10.99 1.95 6.99
N GLY A 31 -10.41 1.01 6.26
CA GLY A 31 -10.55 0.88 4.82
C GLY A 31 -9.62 1.82 4.05
N TYR A 32 -10.14 2.58 3.09
CA TYR A 32 -9.36 3.56 2.37
C TYR A 32 -9.00 4.75 3.24
N THR A 33 -7.78 4.70 3.78
CA THR A 33 -7.20 5.76 4.61
C THR A 33 -5.92 6.29 3.99
N SER A 34 -5.63 7.55 4.22
CA SER A 34 -4.40 8.17 3.76
C SER A 34 -3.85 9.15 4.79
N MET A 35 -2.59 9.58 4.58
CA MET A 35 -1.95 10.57 5.44
C MET A 35 -1.20 11.61 4.62
N ARG A 36 -1.08 12.79 5.21
CA ARG A 36 -0.21 13.88 4.74
C ARG A 36 0.73 14.29 5.86
N VAL A 37 1.97 14.61 5.51
CA VAL A 37 2.97 15.10 6.47
C VAL A 37 3.50 16.43 5.94
N ARG A 38 3.37 17.51 6.74
CA ARG A 38 3.75 18.88 6.34
C ARG A 38 3.13 19.29 5.00
N GLY A 39 1.89 18.89 4.73
CA GLY A 39 1.17 19.19 3.49
C GLY A 39 1.55 18.31 2.29
N THR A 40 2.59 17.47 2.38
CA THR A 40 2.93 16.52 1.31
C THR A 40 2.04 15.28 1.39
N ASP A 41 1.60 14.78 0.24
CA ASP A 41 0.76 13.59 0.16
C ASP A 41 1.55 12.27 0.28
N GLY A 42 0.84 11.15 0.34
CA GLY A 42 1.40 9.81 0.50
C GLY A 42 2.40 9.38 -0.57
N THR A 43 2.38 10.00 -1.78
CA THR A 43 3.33 9.68 -2.87
C THR A 43 4.74 10.17 -2.57
N ARG A 44 4.90 11.06 -1.58
CA ARG A 44 6.17 11.64 -1.13
C ARG A 44 6.55 11.22 0.28
N ILE A 45 5.91 10.18 0.79
CA ILE A 45 6.19 9.58 2.09
C ILE A 45 6.74 8.17 1.86
N ASN A 46 8.02 7.96 2.19
CA ASN A 46 8.60 6.62 2.17
C ASN A 46 8.12 5.82 3.37
N VAL A 47 7.70 4.59 3.16
CA VAL A 47 7.27 3.68 4.22
C VAL A 47 8.00 2.36 4.09
N THR A 48 8.56 1.89 5.20
CA THR A 48 9.22 0.58 5.28
C THR A 48 8.68 -0.24 6.43
N ILE A 49 8.64 -1.56 6.26
CA ILE A 49 8.43 -2.54 7.33
C ILE A 49 9.67 -3.42 7.42
N ASN A 50 10.34 -3.43 8.57
CA ASN A 50 11.60 -4.15 8.79
C ASN A 50 12.72 -3.76 7.81
N GLY A 51 12.72 -2.50 7.33
CA GLY A 51 13.67 -2.02 6.33
C GLY A 51 13.34 -2.40 4.88
N VAL A 52 12.22 -3.10 4.64
CA VAL A 52 11.71 -3.43 3.31
C VAL A 52 10.73 -2.34 2.85
N PRO A 53 10.87 -1.77 1.64
CA PRO A 53 9.93 -0.78 1.12
C PRO A 53 8.57 -1.41 0.83
N ILE A 54 7.49 -0.71 1.20
CA ILE A 54 6.11 -1.15 0.98
C ILE A 54 5.28 -0.19 0.12
N ASN A 55 5.82 0.96 -0.26
CA ASN A 55 5.16 1.83 -1.23
C ASN A 55 4.97 1.07 -2.55
N ASN A 56 3.76 1.14 -3.11
CA ASN A 56 3.49 0.59 -4.43
C ASN A 56 4.45 1.24 -5.46
N PRO A 57 5.15 0.46 -6.28
CA PRO A 57 6.19 0.98 -7.18
C PRO A 57 5.69 1.90 -8.29
N GLU A 58 4.40 1.84 -8.67
CA GLU A 58 3.81 2.68 -9.70
C GLU A 58 3.18 3.95 -9.11
N SER A 59 2.23 3.79 -8.17
CA SER A 59 1.53 4.93 -7.56
C SER A 59 2.34 5.67 -6.50
N HIS A 60 3.43 5.07 -6.00
CA HIS A 60 4.25 5.55 -4.88
C HIS A 60 3.50 5.71 -3.55
N ARG A 61 2.26 5.23 -3.45
CA ARG A 61 1.43 5.27 -2.24
C ARG A 61 1.53 3.97 -1.46
N VAL A 62 1.10 4.02 -0.20
CA VAL A 62 0.77 2.85 0.61
C VAL A 62 -0.74 2.76 0.73
N TYR A 63 -1.31 1.63 0.36
CA TYR A 63 -2.72 1.31 0.53
C TYR A 63 -2.87 0.56 1.86
N TRP A 64 -3.22 1.30 2.92
CA TRP A 64 -3.30 0.77 4.29
C TRP A 64 -4.38 -0.28 4.44
N VAL A 65 -5.46 -0.13 3.67
CA VAL A 65 -6.57 -1.10 3.58
C VAL A 65 -6.11 -2.52 3.24
N ASN A 66 -5.02 -2.68 2.48
CA ASN A 66 -4.46 -3.98 2.10
C ASN A 66 -3.66 -4.64 3.25
N MET A 67 -3.44 -3.93 4.34
CA MET A 67 -2.73 -4.40 5.54
C MET A 67 -3.53 -4.08 6.80
N PRO A 68 -4.78 -4.57 6.91
CA PRO A 68 -5.65 -4.26 8.04
C PRO A 68 -5.01 -4.75 9.35
N ASP A 69 -5.32 -4.04 10.44
CA ASP A 69 -4.81 -4.37 11.78
C ASP A 69 -3.28 -4.55 11.86
N LEU A 70 -2.54 -3.93 10.94
CA LEU A 70 -1.06 -4.00 10.96
C LEU A 70 -0.47 -3.54 12.29
N ALA A 71 -1.08 -2.53 12.91
CA ALA A 71 -0.64 -1.96 14.19
C ALA A 71 -0.57 -2.99 15.33
N SER A 72 -1.39 -4.04 15.30
CA SER A 72 -1.36 -5.15 16.27
C SER A 72 -0.10 -6.00 16.19
N SER A 73 0.69 -5.85 15.13
CA SER A 73 1.94 -6.61 14.90
C SER A 73 3.18 -5.71 14.86
N LEU A 74 3.04 -4.43 15.26
CA LEU A 74 4.13 -3.46 15.26
C LEU A 74 4.70 -3.24 16.64
N ASN A 75 6.00 -3.43 16.77
CA ASN A 75 6.76 -3.07 17.96
C ASN A 75 7.01 -1.55 18.04
N SER A 76 7.43 -0.96 16.91
CA SER A 76 7.75 0.46 16.88
C SER A 76 7.47 1.10 15.52
N VAL A 77 7.17 2.39 15.56
CA VAL A 77 7.03 3.25 14.39
C VAL A 77 7.88 4.50 14.60
N GLN A 78 8.78 4.77 13.67
CA GLN A 78 9.59 5.97 13.65
C GLN A 78 9.15 6.85 12.49
N VAL A 79 8.83 8.10 12.77
CA VAL A 79 8.45 9.10 11.78
C VAL A 79 9.55 10.15 11.68
N GLN A 80 10.25 10.17 10.55
CA GLN A 80 11.23 11.20 10.21
C GLN A 80 10.59 12.17 9.22
N ARG A 81 10.44 13.42 9.62
CA ARG A 81 9.82 14.48 8.82
C ARG A 81 10.86 15.17 7.95
N GLY A 82 10.53 15.38 6.67
CA GLY A 82 11.41 15.96 5.66
C GLY A 82 12.30 14.92 4.99
N ALA A 83 13.20 15.39 4.11
CA ALA A 83 14.14 14.54 3.40
C ALA A 83 15.07 13.83 4.38
N GLY A 84 14.97 12.51 4.40
CA GLY A 84 15.78 11.66 5.27
C GLY A 84 17.19 11.39 4.74
N THR A 85 17.86 10.43 5.38
CA THR A 85 19.15 9.90 4.95
C THR A 85 19.00 9.00 3.72
N SER A 86 20.11 8.67 3.05
CA SER A 86 20.10 7.76 1.88
C SER A 86 19.68 6.33 2.19
N THR A 87 19.59 5.96 3.46
CA THR A 87 19.02 4.69 3.93
C THR A 87 17.51 4.60 3.70
N ASN A 88 16.83 5.76 3.53
CA ASN A 88 15.42 5.82 3.20
C ASN A 88 15.25 5.62 1.68
N GLY A 89 14.29 4.80 1.29
CA GLY A 89 14.05 4.43 -0.10
C GLY A 89 13.42 5.53 -0.96
N ALA A 90 12.66 5.11 -1.95
CA ALA A 90 11.86 5.99 -2.81
C ALA A 90 10.86 6.82 -2.00
N ALA A 91 10.44 7.96 -2.55
CA ALA A 91 9.44 8.87 -1.95
C ALA A 91 9.84 9.54 -0.61
N ALA A 92 11.09 9.44 -0.16
CA ALA A 92 11.58 10.04 1.09
C ALA A 92 11.77 11.56 1.02
N PHE A 93 10.81 12.29 0.47
CA PHE A 93 10.85 13.75 0.34
C PHE A 93 10.10 14.45 1.48
N GLY A 94 8.84 14.07 1.70
CA GLY A 94 7.98 14.68 2.73
C GLY A 94 8.25 14.10 4.11
N ALA A 95 8.37 12.79 4.18
CA ALA A 95 8.68 12.04 5.38
C ALA A 95 9.18 10.63 5.06
N SER A 96 9.74 9.98 6.08
CA SER A 96 9.98 8.54 6.10
C SER A 96 9.35 7.94 7.34
N ILE A 97 8.59 6.86 7.17
CA ILE A 97 7.96 6.09 8.23
C ILE A 97 8.60 4.70 8.23
N ASN A 98 9.34 4.39 9.29
CA ASN A 98 9.99 3.11 9.45
C ASN A 98 9.27 2.33 10.54
N MET A 99 8.69 1.21 10.19
CA MET A 99 7.96 0.32 11.08
C MET A 99 8.78 -0.94 11.33
N LEU A 100 8.78 -1.39 12.56
CA LEU A 100 9.34 -2.68 12.94
C LEU A 100 8.23 -3.57 13.48
N THR A 101 8.14 -4.78 12.95
CA THR A 101 7.22 -5.78 13.50
C THR A 101 7.72 -6.29 14.85
N ASP A 102 6.79 -6.80 15.65
CA ASP A 102 7.12 -7.40 16.93
C ASP A 102 8.23 -8.45 16.78
N LEU A 103 9.12 -8.47 17.77
CA LEU A 103 10.01 -9.61 17.95
C LEU A 103 9.23 -10.73 18.65
N PRO A 104 9.51 -12.00 18.35
CA PRO A 104 8.88 -13.10 19.07
C PRO A 104 9.16 -13.01 20.57
N SER A 105 8.12 -13.26 21.37
CA SER A 105 8.24 -13.33 22.83
C SER A 105 9.12 -14.50 23.28
N ASP A 106 9.76 -14.35 24.43
CA ASP A 106 10.46 -15.46 25.08
C ASP A 106 9.49 -16.39 25.83
N ASP A 107 8.33 -15.87 26.26
CA ASP A 107 7.25 -16.62 26.90
C ASP A 107 6.16 -17.01 25.92
N GLY A 108 5.60 -18.21 26.05
CA GLY A 108 4.42 -18.63 25.30
C GLY A 108 3.18 -17.87 25.74
N TYR A 109 2.32 -17.46 24.80
CA TYR A 109 1.11 -16.72 25.09
C TYR A 109 -0.01 -17.01 24.12
N ALA A 110 -1.23 -16.70 24.56
CA ALA A 110 -2.41 -16.59 23.72
C ALA A 110 -3.16 -15.32 24.14
N GLU A 111 -3.58 -14.52 23.18
CA GLU A 111 -4.28 -13.25 23.39
C GLU A 111 -5.53 -13.21 22.52
N LEU A 112 -6.63 -12.78 23.14
CA LEU A 112 -7.87 -12.43 22.47
C LEU A 112 -8.09 -10.92 22.67
N ALA A 113 -8.32 -10.21 21.59
CA ALA A 113 -8.61 -8.79 21.64
C ALA A 113 -9.85 -8.48 20.81
N GLY A 114 -10.69 -7.56 21.30
CA GLY A 114 -11.86 -7.09 20.62
C GLY A 114 -12.12 -5.62 20.87
N ALA A 115 -12.71 -4.93 19.89
CA ALA A 115 -13.16 -3.56 19.99
C ALA A 115 -14.51 -3.43 19.28
N TYR A 116 -15.35 -2.51 19.77
CA TYR A 116 -16.64 -2.17 19.15
C TYR A 116 -16.85 -0.67 19.22
N GLY A 117 -17.38 -0.08 18.15
CA GLY A 117 -17.50 1.37 18.02
C GLY A 117 -18.73 1.81 17.23
N SER A 118 -18.78 3.12 16.93
CA SER A 118 -19.85 3.72 16.12
C SER A 118 -19.87 3.15 14.71
N TYR A 119 -21.02 3.22 14.05
CA TYR A 119 -21.27 2.75 12.68
C TYR A 119 -20.97 1.25 12.51
N GLY A 120 -21.34 0.43 13.51
CA GLY A 120 -21.07 -1.00 13.48
C GLY A 120 -19.59 -1.36 13.45
N SER A 121 -18.69 -0.39 13.70
CA SER A 121 -17.24 -0.67 13.67
C SER A 121 -16.86 -1.69 14.73
N HIS A 122 -16.16 -2.72 14.32
CA HIS A 122 -15.71 -3.80 15.20
C HIS A 122 -14.36 -4.36 14.76
N ARG A 123 -13.68 -4.99 15.69
CA ARG A 123 -12.43 -5.70 15.49
C ARG A 123 -12.36 -6.89 16.44
N GLU A 124 -12.05 -8.06 15.89
CA GLU A 124 -11.75 -9.28 16.64
C GLU A 124 -10.35 -9.77 16.22
N SER A 125 -9.54 -10.15 17.20
CA SER A 125 -8.19 -10.61 16.94
C SER A 125 -7.82 -11.76 17.87
N ILE A 126 -7.18 -12.78 17.31
CA ILE A 126 -6.56 -13.88 18.04
C ILE A 126 -5.07 -13.86 17.72
N ARG A 127 -4.22 -13.86 18.74
CA ARG A 127 -2.78 -13.94 18.62
C ARG A 127 -2.22 -15.03 19.52
N VAL A 128 -1.27 -15.80 19.00
CA VAL A 128 -0.58 -16.88 19.74
C VAL A 128 0.91 -16.82 19.51
N GLY A 129 1.69 -17.15 20.53
CA GLY A 129 3.14 -17.28 20.44
C GLY A 129 3.63 -18.50 21.19
N SER A 130 4.64 -19.16 20.64
CA SER A 130 5.20 -20.38 21.22
C SER A 130 6.11 -20.11 22.43
N GLY A 131 6.58 -18.87 22.58
CA GLY A 131 7.75 -18.60 23.40
C GLY A 131 9.05 -19.14 22.77
N LEU A 132 10.13 -19.08 23.52
CA LEU A 132 11.43 -19.55 23.07
C LEU A 132 11.55 -21.08 23.25
N LEU A 133 11.66 -21.80 22.14
CA LEU A 133 11.79 -23.24 22.08
C LEU A 133 13.26 -23.62 21.88
N LYS A 134 13.78 -24.55 22.73
CA LYS A 134 15.16 -25.03 22.65
C LYS A 134 16.19 -23.89 22.55
N ASP A 135 15.98 -22.80 23.28
CA ASP A 135 16.83 -21.60 23.37
C ASP A 135 17.08 -20.85 22.07
N HIS A 136 16.41 -21.22 20.97
CA HIS A 136 16.69 -20.67 19.65
C HIS A 136 15.47 -20.32 18.82
N TRP A 137 14.40 -21.10 18.87
CA TRP A 137 13.28 -20.99 17.94
C TRP A 137 12.06 -20.34 18.60
N SER A 138 11.36 -19.52 17.86
CA SER A 138 10.09 -18.96 18.29
C SER A 138 9.16 -18.75 17.10
N PHE A 139 7.86 -18.87 17.35
CA PHE A 139 6.80 -18.75 16.36
C PHE A 139 5.69 -17.86 16.92
N ASP A 140 5.16 -16.96 16.11
CA ASP A 140 3.99 -16.15 16.42
C ASP A 140 3.03 -16.16 15.23
N ALA A 141 1.74 -16.11 15.54
CA ALA A 141 0.69 -15.97 14.55
C ALA A 141 -0.44 -15.09 15.07
N ARG A 142 -1.07 -14.33 14.19
CA ARG A 142 -2.26 -13.53 14.45
C ARG A 142 -3.23 -13.63 13.28
N ILE A 143 -4.53 -13.69 13.58
CA ILE A 143 -5.61 -13.49 12.62
C ILE A 143 -6.54 -12.44 13.21
N SER A 144 -7.00 -11.51 12.37
CA SER A 144 -7.95 -10.47 12.76
C SER A 144 -9.03 -10.31 11.70
N HIS A 145 -10.23 -9.95 12.14
CA HIS A 145 -11.34 -9.51 11.33
C HIS A 145 -11.77 -8.12 11.78
N LEU A 146 -12.04 -7.23 10.84
CA LEU A 146 -12.50 -5.87 11.09
C LEU A 146 -13.65 -5.55 10.15
N GLY A 147 -14.65 -4.86 10.66
CA GLY A 147 -15.79 -4.41 9.85
C GLY A 147 -16.30 -3.05 10.30
N SER A 148 -17.01 -2.36 9.41
CA SER A 148 -17.74 -1.12 9.69
C SER A 148 -18.74 -0.84 8.59
N ASP A 149 -19.88 -0.22 8.95
CA ASP A 149 -20.84 0.31 7.96
C ASP A 149 -20.39 1.65 7.36
N GLY A 150 -19.36 2.28 7.97
CA GLY A 150 -18.83 3.60 7.59
C GLY A 150 -19.70 4.77 8.09
N TYR A 151 -19.06 5.94 8.27
CA TYR A 151 -19.78 7.19 8.49
C TYR A 151 -20.47 7.66 7.20
N ILE A 152 -19.80 7.53 6.08
CA ILE A 152 -20.29 7.87 4.74
C ILE A 152 -21.29 6.77 4.31
N ASP A 153 -22.39 7.15 3.70
CA ASP A 153 -23.47 6.24 3.34
C ASP A 153 -22.98 5.12 2.42
N ARG A 154 -23.31 3.86 2.71
CA ARG A 154 -22.90 2.64 2.01
C ARG A 154 -21.41 2.31 2.06
N ALA A 155 -20.56 3.17 2.62
CA ALA A 155 -19.11 2.97 2.65
C ALA A 155 -18.68 1.89 3.66
N SER A 156 -19.26 0.69 3.51
CA SER A 156 -18.94 -0.46 4.34
C SER A 156 -17.55 -1.02 4.06
N VAL A 157 -16.94 -1.61 5.08
CA VAL A 157 -15.67 -2.32 4.98
C VAL A 157 -15.79 -3.69 5.65
N ASP A 158 -15.20 -4.71 5.04
CA ASP A 158 -15.00 -6.06 5.59
C ASP A 158 -13.56 -6.47 5.30
N LEU A 159 -12.78 -6.60 6.38
CA LEU A 159 -11.32 -6.74 6.27
C LEU A 159 -10.84 -7.94 7.08
N TRP A 160 -10.08 -8.81 6.42
CA TRP A 160 -9.38 -9.93 7.06
C TRP A 160 -7.88 -9.68 7.03
N SER A 161 -7.21 -10.00 8.12
CA SER A 161 -5.78 -9.80 8.26
C SER A 161 -5.12 -11.00 8.91
N TYR A 162 -3.90 -11.27 8.49
CA TYR A 162 -3.05 -12.23 9.16
C TYR A 162 -1.63 -11.69 9.34
N PHE A 163 -0.95 -12.21 10.35
CA PHE A 163 0.47 -12.04 10.58
C PHE A 163 1.04 -13.37 11.07
N GLY A 164 2.20 -13.76 10.57
CA GLY A 164 2.92 -14.94 11.03
C GLY A 164 4.42 -14.68 11.00
N GLN A 165 5.12 -15.20 11.98
CA GLN A 165 6.58 -15.18 11.96
C GLN A 165 7.18 -16.44 12.58
N ALA A 166 8.33 -16.83 12.04
CA ALA A 166 9.24 -17.81 12.62
C ALA A 166 10.60 -17.15 12.79
N ALA A 167 11.23 -17.33 13.94
CA ALA A 167 12.55 -16.76 14.20
C ALA A 167 13.49 -17.81 14.76
N TYR A 168 14.75 -17.72 14.31
CA TYR A 168 15.90 -18.39 14.91
C TYR A 168 16.82 -17.33 15.53
N ARG A 169 17.22 -17.51 16.77
CA ARG A 169 18.13 -16.61 17.48
C ARG A 169 19.32 -17.37 18.07
N SER A 170 20.48 -16.78 17.90
CA SER A 170 21.72 -17.21 18.58
C SER A 170 22.50 -15.97 19.05
N ALA A 171 23.66 -16.17 19.66
CA ALA A 171 24.47 -15.07 20.18
C ALA A 171 24.82 -14.01 19.13
N ASN A 172 25.01 -14.40 17.87
CA ASN A 172 25.48 -13.53 16.80
C ASN A 172 24.55 -13.44 15.59
N THR A 173 23.52 -14.30 15.53
CA THR A 173 22.68 -14.45 14.35
C THR A 173 21.21 -14.42 14.73
N THR A 174 20.44 -13.63 14.03
CA THR A 174 18.98 -13.72 14.05
C THR A 174 18.49 -13.85 12.62
N VAL A 175 17.69 -14.89 12.37
CA VAL A 175 16.99 -15.08 11.10
C VAL A 175 15.49 -15.04 11.40
N ARG A 176 14.75 -14.25 10.63
CA ARG A 176 13.29 -14.15 10.76
C ARG A 176 12.63 -14.38 9.40
N LEU A 177 11.66 -15.26 9.36
CA LEU A 177 10.70 -15.36 8.27
C LEU A 177 9.41 -14.69 8.75
N VAL A 178 8.95 -13.66 8.03
CA VAL A 178 7.75 -12.90 8.37
C VAL A 178 6.80 -12.95 7.18
N ALA A 179 5.53 -13.25 7.44
CA ALA A 179 4.46 -13.23 6.46
C ALA A 179 3.27 -12.44 7.03
N PHE A 180 2.75 -11.50 6.27
CA PHE A 180 1.57 -10.73 6.65
C PHE A 180 0.80 -10.28 5.43
N GLY A 181 -0.47 -9.92 5.62
CA GLY A 181 -1.31 -9.46 4.55
C GLY A 181 -2.77 -9.44 4.96
N GLY A 182 -3.63 -9.19 3.98
CA GLY A 182 -5.06 -9.11 4.19
C GLY A 182 -5.86 -9.31 2.92
N LYS A 183 -7.15 -9.47 3.14
CA LYS A 183 -8.21 -9.39 2.13
C LYS A 183 -9.13 -8.25 2.52
N GLU A 184 -9.50 -7.44 1.56
CA GLU A 184 -10.50 -6.40 1.72
C GLU A 184 -11.71 -6.63 0.80
N GLU A 185 -12.87 -6.20 1.28
CA GLU A 185 -14.05 -5.89 0.51
C GLU A 185 -14.57 -4.56 1.01
N THR A 186 -14.56 -3.53 0.17
CA THR A 186 -14.97 -2.18 0.55
C THR A 186 -15.93 -1.60 -0.46
N TYR A 187 -17.05 -1.02 0.00
CA TYR A 187 -17.90 -0.21 -0.88
C TYR A 187 -17.20 1.13 -1.15
N MET A 188 -17.15 1.54 -2.39
CA MET A 188 -16.42 2.74 -2.82
C MET A 188 -17.02 4.02 -2.23
N ALA A 189 -16.14 4.94 -1.81
CA ALA A 189 -16.49 6.27 -1.33
C ALA A 189 -15.50 7.34 -1.82
N TRP A 190 -14.82 7.10 -2.93
CA TRP A 190 -13.78 7.97 -3.48
C TRP A 190 -14.26 9.00 -4.51
N ASP A 191 -15.54 8.94 -4.95
CA ASP A 191 -16.19 9.99 -5.71
C ASP A 191 -16.81 10.97 -4.70
N TYR A 192 -16.01 11.93 -4.22
CA TYR A 192 -16.38 12.79 -3.09
C TYR A 192 -17.59 13.68 -3.43
N ALA A 193 -18.49 13.86 -2.46
CA ALA A 193 -19.61 14.78 -2.57
C ALA A 193 -19.15 16.23 -2.70
N SER A 194 -19.77 16.99 -3.59
CA SER A 194 -19.58 18.43 -3.67
C SER A 194 -20.22 19.15 -2.47
N LEU A 195 -19.94 20.45 -2.28
CA LEU A 195 -20.64 21.24 -1.25
C LEU A 195 -22.14 21.29 -1.51
N GLU A 196 -22.56 21.41 -2.77
CA GLU A 196 -23.96 21.41 -3.18
C GLU A 196 -24.64 20.05 -2.84
N ASP A 197 -23.96 18.95 -3.11
CA ASP A 197 -24.44 17.61 -2.72
C ASP A 197 -24.60 17.50 -1.20
N MET A 198 -23.64 18.00 -0.44
CA MET A 198 -23.71 17.95 1.03
C MET A 198 -24.81 18.83 1.60
N GLU A 199 -25.09 19.98 0.98
CA GLU A 199 -26.21 20.86 1.35
C GLU A 199 -27.56 20.21 1.02
N ARG A 200 -27.66 19.51 -0.12
CA ARG A 200 -28.90 18.90 -0.60
C ARG A 200 -29.21 17.56 0.04
N TYR A 201 -28.19 16.69 0.20
CA TYR A 201 -28.35 15.28 0.62
C TYR A 201 -27.76 14.98 2.01
N GLY A 202 -27.06 15.93 2.60
CA GLY A 202 -26.41 15.78 3.89
C GLY A 202 -24.94 15.37 3.79
N ARG A 203 -24.22 15.49 4.92
CA ARG A 203 -22.77 15.27 5.02
C ARG A 203 -22.33 13.83 4.82
N ARG A 204 -23.24 12.88 4.88
CA ARG A 204 -22.96 11.45 4.70
C ARG A 204 -23.15 10.96 3.27
N TYR A 205 -23.60 11.85 2.40
CA TYR A 205 -23.91 11.49 1.02
C TYR A 205 -22.69 10.92 0.29
N ASN A 206 -22.91 9.77 -0.37
CA ASN A 206 -21.93 9.08 -1.20
C ASN A 206 -22.45 9.00 -2.63
N PRO A 207 -21.82 9.68 -3.60
CA PRO A 207 -22.27 9.61 -5.00
C PRO A 207 -21.83 8.33 -5.73
N CYS A 208 -20.93 7.52 -5.15
CA CYS A 208 -20.49 6.28 -5.77
C CYS A 208 -21.66 5.35 -6.06
N GLY A 209 -21.71 4.83 -7.28
CA GLY A 209 -22.74 3.89 -7.72
C GLY A 209 -24.08 4.52 -8.07
N LEU A 210 -24.22 5.86 -8.09
CA LEU A 210 -25.46 6.53 -8.47
C LEU A 210 -25.81 6.23 -9.94
N TYR A 211 -27.07 5.85 -10.17
CA TYR A 211 -27.65 5.67 -11.51
C TYR A 211 -29.14 5.99 -11.49
N THR A 212 -29.77 6.00 -12.66
CA THR A 212 -31.22 6.12 -12.81
C THR A 212 -31.79 4.74 -13.12
N ASP A 213 -32.76 4.27 -12.30
CA ASP A 213 -33.43 3.00 -12.50
C ASP A 213 -34.41 3.04 -13.69
N ASP A 214 -35.09 1.93 -13.96
CA ASP A 214 -36.03 1.81 -15.09
C ASP A 214 -37.33 2.65 -14.89
N ASP A 215 -37.61 3.05 -13.65
CA ASP A 215 -38.75 3.92 -13.31
C ASP A 215 -38.37 5.41 -13.33
N GLY A 216 -37.09 5.74 -13.64
CA GLY A 216 -36.55 7.10 -13.68
C GLY A 216 -36.14 7.66 -12.32
N ASN A 217 -36.03 6.83 -11.28
CA ASN A 217 -35.63 7.27 -9.95
C ASN A 217 -34.12 7.14 -9.73
N PRO A 218 -33.52 8.00 -8.88
CA PRO A 218 -32.15 7.81 -8.43
C PRO A 218 -32.03 6.52 -7.61
N ALA A 219 -31.08 5.67 -7.99
CA ALA A 219 -30.74 4.43 -7.30
C ALA A 219 -29.21 4.29 -7.15
N PHE A 220 -28.77 3.38 -6.32
CA PHE A 220 -27.34 3.14 -6.09
C PHE A 220 -27.00 1.68 -6.34
N TYR A 221 -25.99 1.44 -7.18
CA TYR A 221 -25.54 0.11 -7.50
C TYR A 221 -24.94 -0.57 -6.26
N PRO A 222 -25.50 -1.72 -5.83
CA PRO A 222 -25.11 -2.31 -4.54
C PRO A 222 -23.72 -2.92 -4.54
N ASP A 223 -23.20 -3.28 -5.71
CA ASP A 223 -21.89 -3.92 -5.86
C ASP A 223 -20.82 -2.97 -6.41
N GLN A 224 -20.90 -1.68 -6.08
CA GLN A 224 -19.87 -0.68 -6.34
C GLN A 224 -18.72 -0.88 -5.34
N LYS A 225 -18.02 -2.01 -5.45
CA LYS A 225 -17.08 -2.49 -4.44
C LYS A 225 -15.67 -2.68 -4.99
N ASP A 226 -14.70 -2.60 -4.11
CA ASP A 226 -13.32 -3.02 -4.30
C ASP A 226 -13.06 -4.33 -3.54
N HIS A 227 -12.41 -5.25 -4.21
CA HIS A 227 -12.01 -6.56 -3.71
C HIS A 227 -10.52 -6.73 -3.92
N TYR A 228 -9.74 -6.73 -2.86
CA TYR A 228 -8.29 -6.83 -2.98
C TYR A 228 -7.69 -7.79 -1.96
N THR A 229 -6.64 -8.48 -2.36
CA THR A 229 -5.87 -9.36 -1.49
C THR A 229 -4.39 -9.08 -1.70
N GLN A 230 -3.65 -8.84 -0.61
CA GLN A 230 -2.22 -8.59 -0.65
C GLN A 230 -1.48 -9.45 0.38
N HIS A 231 -0.38 -10.06 -0.05
CA HIS A 231 0.48 -10.91 0.76
C HIS A 231 1.92 -10.41 0.70
N HIS A 232 2.54 -10.24 1.86
CA HIS A 232 3.94 -9.86 2.01
C HIS A 232 4.72 -10.99 2.68
N PHE A 233 5.88 -11.32 2.12
CA PHE A 233 6.82 -12.28 2.66
C PHE A 233 8.19 -11.61 2.81
N GLN A 234 8.83 -11.77 3.97
CA GLN A 234 10.14 -11.23 4.25
C GLN A 234 11.03 -12.29 4.90
N LEU A 235 12.25 -12.44 4.40
CA LEU A 235 13.32 -13.21 5.05
C LEU A 235 14.41 -12.23 5.48
N LEU A 236 14.62 -12.10 6.80
CA LEU A 236 15.47 -11.11 7.42
C LEU A 236 16.63 -11.79 8.12
N LEU A 237 17.85 -11.40 7.81
CA LEU A 237 19.07 -11.83 8.50
C LEU A 237 19.69 -10.63 9.21
N TYR A 238 19.97 -10.80 10.51
CA TYR A 238 20.77 -9.89 11.32
C TYR A 238 21.96 -10.68 11.83
N GLN A 239 23.16 -10.31 11.39
CA GLN A 239 24.39 -11.00 11.69
C GLN A 239 25.42 -10.07 12.32
N ARG A 240 25.88 -10.37 13.52
CA ARG A 240 27.05 -9.74 14.10
C ARG A 240 28.30 -10.46 13.58
N LEU A 241 29.04 -9.82 12.69
CA LEU A 241 30.27 -10.38 12.10
C LEU A 241 31.44 -10.24 13.06
N THR A 242 31.54 -9.05 13.69
CA THR A 242 32.50 -8.75 14.78
C THR A 242 31.79 -7.85 15.81
N ASP A 243 32.49 -7.47 16.87
CA ASP A 243 31.93 -6.52 17.86
C ASP A 243 31.60 -5.16 17.25
N ASN A 244 32.31 -4.78 16.19
CA ASN A 244 32.21 -3.49 15.51
C ASN A 244 31.48 -3.55 14.18
N LEU A 245 31.16 -4.74 13.64
CA LEU A 245 30.64 -4.91 12.28
C LEU A 245 29.38 -5.77 12.29
N ARG A 246 28.28 -5.25 11.76
CA ARG A 246 26.97 -5.90 11.65
C ARG A 246 26.48 -5.89 10.21
N LEU A 247 25.98 -7.04 9.76
CA LEU A 247 25.34 -7.21 8.46
C LEU A 247 23.85 -7.42 8.66
N ASN A 248 23.05 -6.66 7.93
CA ASN A 248 21.61 -6.91 7.78
C ASN A 248 21.30 -7.22 6.32
N VAL A 249 20.51 -8.26 6.07
CA VAL A 249 20.02 -8.61 4.74
C VAL A 249 18.53 -8.86 4.84
N GLY A 250 17.77 -8.29 3.92
CA GLY A 250 16.34 -8.52 3.77
C GLY A 250 16.04 -8.98 2.35
N LEU A 251 15.38 -10.12 2.20
CA LEU A 251 14.73 -10.52 0.96
C LEU A 251 13.23 -10.36 1.14
N HIS A 252 12.55 -9.89 0.11
CA HIS A 252 11.11 -9.70 0.17
C HIS A 252 10.40 -10.07 -1.12
N TYR A 253 9.14 -10.46 -0.97
CA TYR A 253 8.23 -10.70 -2.07
C TYR A 253 6.82 -10.30 -1.66
N THR A 254 6.17 -9.47 -2.47
CA THR A 254 4.77 -9.09 -2.35
C THR A 254 4.02 -9.58 -3.57
N LYS A 255 2.89 -10.22 -3.35
CA LYS A 255 1.94 -10.61 -4.39
C LYS A 255 0.59 -10.04 -4.02
N ASP A 256 -0.04 -9.41 -4.98
CA ASP A 256 -1.39 -8.91 -4.83
C ASP A 256 -2.24 -9.19 -6.04
N PHE A 257 -3.54 -9.27 -5.81
CA PHE A 257 -4.57 -9.44 -6.82
C PHE A 257 -5.86 -8.83 -6.31
N GLY A 258 -6.51 -8.07 -7.16
CA GLY A 258 -7.82 -7.54 -6.86
C GLY A 258 -8.48 -6.92 -8.08
N TYR A 259 -9.72 -6.52 -7.88
CA TYR A 259 -10.51 -5.81 -8.87
C TYR A 259 -11.54 -4.94 -8.17
N TYR A 260 -11.97 -3.91 -8.85
CA TYR A 260 -13.10 -3.12 -8.40
C TYR A 260 -14.19 -3.08 -9.46
N THR A 261 -15.43 -3.27 -9.01
CA THR A 261 -16.63 -3.31 -9.83
C THR A 261 -17.27 -1.93 -9.88
N GLN A 262 -17.56 -1.43 -11.08
CA GLN A 262 -18.19 -0.13 -11.27
C GLN A 262 -19.37 -0.21 -12.24
N LEU A 263 -20.51 0.29 -11.81
CA LEU A 263 -21.55 0.71 -12.74
C LEU A 263 -21.14 2.05 -13.37
N LYS A 264 -21.19 2.13 -14.68
CA LYS A 264 -20.95 3.35 -15.48
C LYS A 264 -22.15 3.61 -16.38
N THR A 265 -22.68 4.83 -16.32
CA THR A 265 -23.84 5.24 -17.08
C THR A 265 -23.48 5.87 -18.40
N GLU A 266 -24.32 5.68 -19.44
CA GLU A 266 -24.24 6.35 -20.75
C GLU A 266 -22.87 6.20 -21.42
N ARG A 267 -22.22 5.00 -21.33
CA ARG A 267 -20.91 4.77 -21.91
C ARG A 267 -21.01 4.32 -23.37
N SER A 268 -20.08 4.79 -24.19
CA SER A 268 -19.94 4.37 -25.57
C SER A 268 -19.54 2.88 -25.63
N LEU A 269 -20.34 2.05 -26.33
CA LEU A 269 -20.13 0.59 -26.40
C LEU A 269 -18.78 0.25 -27.03
N ILE A 270 -18.35 0.98 -28.06
CA ILE A 270 -17.09 0.72 -28.79
C ILE A 270 -15.86 0.87 -27.89
N GLU A 271 -15.91 1.76 -26.88
CA GLU A 271 -14.82 1.95 -25.92
C GLU A 271 -14.57 0.70 -25.06
N TYR A 272 -15.51 -0.22 -25.05
CA TYR A 272 -15.48 -1.47 -24.29
C TYR A 272 -15.44 -2.71 -25.18
N GLY A 273 -15.13 -2.53 -26.48
CA GLY A 273 -15.06 -3.63 -27.43
C GLY A 273 -16.42 -4.26 -27.75
N LEU A 274 -17.51 -3.51 -27.54
CA LEU A 274 -18.89 -3.94 -27.79
C LEU A 274 -19.44 -3.25 -29.06
N GLU A 275 -20.15 -4.01 -29.87
CA GLU A 275 -20.73 -3.49 -31.10
C GLU A 275 -22.05 -2.71 -30.80
N PRO A 276 -22.26 -1.54 -31.43
CA PRO A 276 -23.57 -0.90 -31.47
C PRO A 276 -24.65 -1.82 -32.05
N TYR A 277 -25.87 -1.77 -31.55
CA TYR A 277 -26.95 -2.66 -31.95
C TYR A 277 -28.25 -1.89 -32.23
N LEU A 278 -29.14 -2.50 -32.99
CA LEU A 278 -30.49 -2.00 -33.21
C LEU A 278 -31.40 -2.55 -32.10
N ASN A 279 -32.15 -1.65 -31.43
CA ASN A 279 -33.16 -2.08 -30.46
C ASN A 279 -34.46 -2.57 -31.19
N SER A 280 -35.48 -2.94 -30.44
CA SER A 280 -36.76 -3.40 -30.98
C SER A 280 -37.53 -2.35 -31.80
N GLU A 281 -37.16 -1.08 -31.68
CA GLU A 281 -37.73 0.06 -32.45
C GLU A 281 -36.86 0.45 -33.63
N GLU A 282 -35.88 -0.37 -34.01
CA GLU A 282 -34.90 -0.11 -35.08
C GLU A 282 -34.01 1.11 -34.85
N VAL A 283 -33.89 1.58 -33.59
CA VAL A 283 -32.99 2.67 -33.21
C VAL A 283 -31.60 2.11 -32.93
N LEU A 284 -30.57 2.74 -33.52
CA LEU A 284 -29.16 2.34 -33.32
C LEU A 284 -28.67 2.82 -31.94
N ILE A 285 -28.46 1.87 -31.05
CA ILE A 285 -27.94 2.09 -29.70
C ILE A 285 -26.40 2.05 -29.74
N LYS A 286 -25.76 3.17 -29.42
CA LYS A 286 -24.31 3.36 -29.39
C LYS A 286 -23.77 3.50 -27.96
N LYS A 287 -24.64 3.82 -27.01
CA LYS A 287 -24.29 4.03 -25.59
C LYS A 287 -25.28 3.26 -24.73
N SER A 288 -24.77 2.79 -23.60
CA SER A 288 -25.60 2.14 -22.58
C SER A 288 -24.95 2.24 -21.20
N ASP A 289 -25.72 1.93 -20.18
CA ASP A 289 -25.17 1.67 -18.85
C ASP A 289 -24.52 0.29 -18.87
N LEU A 290 -23.40 0.18 -18.20
CA LEU A 290 -22.65 -1.08 -18.10
C LEU A 290 -21.98 -1.25 -16.74
N VAL A 291 -21.72 -2.50 -16.38
CA VAL A 291 -20.88 -2.88 -15.25
C VAL A 291 -19.54 -3.36 -15.78
N ARG A 292 -18.49 -2.84 -15.23
CA ARG A 292 -17.11 -3.24 -15.55
C ARG A 292 -16.34 -3.61 -14.29
N ASP A 293 -15.44 -4.56 -14.42
CA ASP A 293 -14.42 -4.87 -13.45
C ASP A 293 -13.06 -4.39 -13.95
N LYS A 294 -12.29 -3.73 -13.07
CA LYS A 294 -10.92 -3.32 -13.36
C LYS A 294 -9.95 -4.03 -12.45
N TYR A 295 -9.07 -4.82 -13.05
CA TYR A 295 -8.18 -5.75 -12.38
C TYR A 295 -6.76 -5.20 -12.21
N LEU A 296 -6.15 -5.56 -11.09
CA LEU A 296 -4.76 -5.33 -10.75
C LEU A 296 -4.15 -6.64 -10.27
N ALA A 297 -3.06 -7.09 -10.91
CA ALA A 297 -2.35 -8.30 -10.53
C ALA A 297 -0.85 -8.01 -10.46
N ASN A 298 -0.33 -7.74 -9.28
CA ASN A 298 1.02 -7.24 -9.12
C ASN A 298 1.94 -8.26 -8.42
N ARG A 299 3.22 -8.16 -8.74
CA ARG A 299 4.32 -8.86 -8.08
C ARG A 299 5.45 -7.87 -7.86
N PHE A 300 5.89 -7.77 -6.62
CA PHE A 300 6.98 -6.90 -6.23
C PHE A 300 7.95 -7.66 -5.33
N GLY A 301 9.21 -7.71 -5.69
CA GLY A 301 10.20 -8.45 -4.91
C GLY A 301 11.59 -7.90 -5.07
N GLY A 302 12.45 -8.24 -4.13
CA GLY A 302 13.82 -7.74 -4.15
C GLY A 302 14.62 -8.11 -2.92
N GLY A 303 15.75 -7.43 -2.79
CA GLY A 303 16.64 -7.57 -1.66
C GLY A 303 17.23 -6.24 -1.24
N THR A 304 17.45 -6.13 0.05
CA THR A 304 18.14 -5.01 0.71
C THR A 304 19.32 -5.52 1.51
N PHE A 305 20.36 -4.75 1.65
CA PHE A 305 21.45 -5.06 2.57
C PHE A 305 21.99 -3.80 3.22
N SER A 306 22.54 -3.95 4.42
CA SER A 306 23.36 -2.92 5.06
C SER A 306 24.46 -3.53 5.90
N LEU A 307 25.67 -3.01 5.71
CA LEU A 307 26.86 -3.33 6.51
C LEU A 307 27.15 -2.12 7.40
N ASN A 308 27.02 -2.30 8.70
CA ASN A 308 27.12 -1.23 9.70
C ASN A 308 28.40 -1.43 10.51
N TYR A 309 29.29 -0.44 10.47
CA TYR A 309 30.55 -0.41 11.20
C TYR A 309 30.50 0.68 12.27
N ARG A 310 30.86 0.32 13.50
CA ARG A 310 30.95 1.29 14.60
C ARG A 310 32.17 0.99 15.46
N GLN A 311 33.13 1.91 15.48
CA GLN A 311 34.29 1.82 16.34
C GLN A 311 34.79 3.19 16.75
N GLY A 312 34.94 3.41 18.05
CA GLY A 312 35.41 4.67 18.60
C GLY A 312 34.54 5.85 18.15
N ARG A 313 35.12 6.75 17.37
CA ARG A 313 34.50 7.99 16.87
C ARG A 313 33.86 7.82 15.47
N VAL A 314 33.95 6.64 14.88
CA VAL A 314 33.50 6.40 13.50
C VAL A 314 32.25 5.52 13.52
N ASN A 315 31.20 5.97 12.83
CA ASN A 315 30.01 5.21 12.51
C ASN A 315 29.80 5.25 10.99
N ALA A 316 29.89 4.11 10.31
CA ALA A 316 29.76 4.03 8.87
C ALA A 316 28.74 2.95 8.46
N THR A 317 28.00 3.21 7.39
CA THR A 317 27.06 2.26 6.79
C THR A 317 27.32 2.21 5.29
N LEU A 318 27.48 1.01 4.75
CA LEU A 318 27.39 0.72 3.32
C LEU A 318 26.11 -0.11 3.12
N GLY A 319 25.27 0.27 2.17
CA GLY A 319 24.04 -0.46 1.92
C GLY A 319 23.51 -0.28 0.53
N GLY A 320 22.46 -0.99 0.22
CA GLY A 320 21.82 -0.93 -1.09
C GLY A 320 20.57 -1.80 -1.17
N ALA A 321 19.88 -1.67 -2.29
CA ALA A 321 18.69 -2.44 -2.60
C ALA A 321 18.57 -2.67 -4.11
N VAL A 322 17.95 -3.80 -4.48
CA VAL A 322 17.48 -4.06 -5.84
C VAL A 322 16.07 -4.59 -5.75
N ASN A 323 15.15 -3.92 -6.43
CA ASN A 323 13.73 -4.27 -6.43
C ASN A 323 13.22 -4.40 -7.87
N ARG A 324 12.31 -5.34 -8.09
CA ARG A 324 11.62 -5.54 -9.36
C ARG A 324 10.12 -5.59 -9.14
N PHE A 325 9.39 -4.89 -10.00
CA PHE A 325 7.95 -4.85 -10.03
C PHE A 325 7.43 -5.30 -11.40
N HIS A 326 6.31 -6.00 -11.39
CA HIS A 326 5.51 -6.36 -12.55
C HIS A 326 4.04 -6.22 -12.16
N GLY A 327 3.30 -5.41 -12.90
CA GLY A 327 1.87 -5.17 -12.70
C GLY A 327 1.10 -5.40 -13.99
N ASP A 328 0.08 -6.28 -13.93
CA ASP A 328 -0.91 -6.48 -14.98
C ASP A 328 -2.14 -5.63 -14.65
N HIS A 329 -2.57 -4.81 -15.60
CA HIS A 329 -3.73 -3.93 -15.51
C HIS A 329 -4.68 -4.25 -16.66
N TYR A 330 -5.91 -4.64 -16.37
CA TYR A 330 -6.89 -4.93 -17.41
C TYR A 330 -8.33 -4.71 -16.91
N GLY A 331 -9.27 -4.63 -17.84
CA GLY A 331 -10.66 -4.46 -17.52
C GLY A 331 -11.59 -5.26 -18.41
N ASN A 332 -12.65 -5.80 -17.81
CA ASN A 332 -13.68 -6.60 -18.45
C ASN A 332 -15.04 -5.95 -18.25
N VAL A 333 -15.98 -6.20 -19.17
CA VAL A 333 -17.39 -5.84 -19.04
C VAL A 333 -18.17 -7.07 -18.61
N THR A 334 -18.92 -6.97 -17.52
CA THR A 334 -19.66 -8.08 -16.96
C THR A 334 -21.17 -7.99 -17.23
N TRP A 335 -21.69 -6.77 -17.48
CA TRP A 335 -23.08 -6.54 -17.78
C TRP A 335 -23.27 -5.24 -18.59
N VAL A 336 -24.29 -5.21 -19.43
CA VAL A 336 -24.73 -4.02 -20.18
C VAL A 336 -26.25 -3.97 -20.22
N ARG A 337 -26.84 -2.81 -19.94
CA ARG A 337 -28.29 -2.64 -19.93
C ARG A 337 -28.89 -2.88 -21.32
N ASN A 338 -29.88 -3.77 -21.41
CA ASN A 338 -30.64 -4.09 -22.63
C ASN A 338 -29.79 -4.48 -23.85
N TYR A 339 -28.55 -4.96 -23.64
CA TYR A 339 -27.68 -5.38 -24.71
C TYR A 339 -28.13 -6.73 -25.28
N ILE A 340 -28.26 -6.82 -26.61
CA ILE A 340 -28.71 -8.04 -27.30
C ILE A 340 -27.57 -8.87 -27.91
N GLY A 341 -26.34 -8.34 -27.88
CA GLY A 341 -25.14 -9.05 -28.33
C GLY A 341 -24.58 -9.97 -27.24
N PRO A 342 -23.67 -10.86 -27.59
CA PRO A 342 -22.95 -11.66 -26.60
C PRO A 342 -22.00 -10.77 -25.76
N ILE A 343 -22.00 -10.96 -24.44
CA ILE A 343 -20.99 -10.39 -23.55
C ILE A 343 -20.03 -11.51 -23.17
N ASN A 344 -18.75 -11.34 -23.51
CA ASN A 344 -17.70 -12.23 -23.04
C ASN A 344 -17.03 -11.61 -21.80
N PRO A 345 -17.27 -12.11 -20.59
CA PRO A 345 -16.73 -11.54 -19.35
C PRO A 345 -15.21 -11.67 -19.25
N ASP A 346 -14.58 -12.51 -20.09
CA ASP A 346 -13.12 -12.65 -20.14
C ASP A 346 -12.47 -11.73 -21.20
N GLN A 347 -13.28 -11.01 -21.99
CA GLN A 347 -12.76 -10.07 -22.98
C GLN A 347 -12.25 -8.80 -22.31
N ARG A 348 -10.96 -8.55 -22.45
CA ARG A 348 -10.33 -7.33 -21.95
C ARG A 348 -10.57 -6.18 -22.92
N TYR A 349 -11.13 -5.06 -22.44
CA TYR A 349 -11.31 -3.86 -23.24
C TYR A 349 -10.10 -2.92 -23.18
N TYR A 350 -9.22 -3.11 -22.17
CA TYR A 350 -7.88 -2.60 -22.11
C TYR A 350 -6.98 -3.62 -21.39
N ASP A 351 -5.68 -3.57 -21.69
CA ASP A 351 -4.70 -4.50 -21.12
C ASP A 351 -3.30 -3.91 -21.25
N PHE A 352 -2.64 -3.63 -20.15
CA PHE A 352 -1.25 -3.18 -20.16
C PHE A 352 -0.44 -3.75 -19.00
N ILE A 353 0.87 -3.82 -19.21
CA ILE A 353 1.83 -4.31 -18.23
C ILE A 353 2.81 -3.20 -17.88
N GLY A 354 2.91 -2.89 -16.59
CA GLY A 354 3.97 -2.06 -16.02
C GLY A 354 5.12 -2.91 -15.48
N ARG A 355 6.38 -2.56 -15.80
CA ARG A 355 7.57 -3.21 -15.25
C ARG A 355 8.55 -2.17 -14.77
N LYS A 356 9.02 -2.31 -13.53
CA LYS A 356 9.98 -1.38 -12.94
C LYS A 356 11.11 -2.13 -12.25
N THR A 357 12.33 -1.73 -12.53
CA THR A 357 13.53 -2.12 -11.79
C THR A 357 14.08 -0.88 -11.09
N ASP A 358 14.36 -0.99 -9.81
CA ASP A 358 14.89 0.09 -8.98
C ASP A 358 16.07 -0.45 -8.19
N ALA A 359 17.27 0.05 -8.45
CA ALA A 359 18.49 -0.37 -7.81
C ALA A 359 19.23 0.84 -7.20
N ASN A 360 19.73 0.69 -5.99
CA ASN A 360 20.52 1.73 -5.37
C ASN A 360 21.68 1.14 -4.54
N ILE A 361 22.71 1.95 -4.38
CA ILE A 361 23.81 1.73 -3.46
C ILE A 361 24.10 3.05 -2.74
N TYR A 362 24.38 2.99 -1.44
CA TYR A 362 24.73 4.17 -0.66
C TYR A 362 25.82 3.88 0.36
N GLY A 363 26.59 4.92 0.63
CA GLY A 363 27.58 4.93 1.71
C GLY A 363 27.39 6.15 2.59
N ARG A 364 27.35 5.96 3.89
CA ARG A 364 27.27 7.01 4.89
C ARG A 364 28.36 6.82 5.93
N ALA A 365 28.99 7.92 6.33
CA ALA A 365 29.92 7.94 7.45
C ALA A 365 29.66 9.15 8.33
N THR A 366 29.75 8.97 9.64
CA THR A 366 29.74 10.04 10.65
C THR A 366 31.00 9.89 11.49
N VAL A 367 31.69 11.00 11.73
CA VAL A 367 32.91 11.03 12.53
C VAL A 367 32.77 12.09 13.63
N ASP A 368 32.92 11.67 14.88
CA ASP A 368 32.98 12.57 16.01
C ASP A 368 34.40 13.16 16.12
N ILE A 369 34.58 14.41 15.65
CA ILE A 369 35.86 15.11 15.61
C ILE A 369 36.29 15.47 17.03
N SER A 370 35.35 15.96 17.84
CA SER A 370 35.54 16.26 19.26
C SER A 370 34.27 15.84 20.05
N ARG A 371 34.19 16.19 21.34
CA ARG A 371 32.98 15.96 22.15
C ARG A 371 31.79 16.81 21.73
N THR A 372 32.05 17.92 21.03
CA THR A 372 31.05 18.92 20.64
C THR A 372 30.92 19.04 19.13
N LEU A 373 31.78 18.41 18.34
CA LEU A 373 31.81 18.56 16.89
C LEU A 373 31.77 17.20 16.21
N SER A 374 30.81 16.96 15.34
CA SER A 374 30.76 15.81 14.44
C SER A 374 30.54 16.25 12.99
N ALA A 375 31.03 15.46 12.05
CA ALA A 375 30.81 15.65 10.64
C ALA A 375 30.24 14.38 10.01
N PHE A 376 29.40 14.51 8.98
CA PHE A 376 28.90 13.39 8.21
C PHE A 376 28.98 13.62 6.72
N ALA A 377 29.12 12.53 5.98
CA ALA A 377 28.93 12.44 4.54
C ALA A 377 28.01 11.28 4.21
N ASP A 378 27.13 11.47 3.22
CA ASP A 378 26.16 10.49 2.76
C ASP A 378 26.07 10.61 1.24
N LEU A 379 26.38 9.52 0.52
CA LEU A 379 26.40 9.44 -0.93
C LEU A 379 25.48 8.30 -1.36
N GLN A 380 24.63 8.56 -2.33
CA GLN A 380 23.76 7.54 -2.93
C GLN A 380 23.81 7.65 -4.45
N TYR A 381 23.91 6.50 -5.11
CA TYR A 381 23.58 6.34 -6.51
C TYR A 381 22.35 5.45 -6.63
N ARG A 382 21.39 5.83 -7.51
CA ARG A 382 20.16 5.10 -7.76
C ARG A 382 19.87 5.07 -9.26
N HIS A 383 19.55 3.89 -9.77
CA HIS A 383 19.12 3.65 -11.14
C HIS A 383 17.68 3.12 -11.14
N ILE A 384 16.84 3.68 -12.02
CA ILE A 384 15.47 3.22 -12.24
C ILE A 384 15.28 2.96 -13.73
N HIS A 385 14.75 1.79 -14.05
CA HIS A 385 14.23 1.45 -15.38
C HIS A 385 12.74 1.17 -15.27
N TYR A 386 11.91 1.85 -16.07
CA TYR A 386 10.47 1.68 -16.06
C TYR A 386 9.92 1.57 -17.48
N THR A 387 9.06 0.58 -17.72
CA THR A 387 8.36 0.36 -18.98
C THR A 387 6.87 0.14 -18.74
N ILE A 388 6.04 0.67 -19.64
CA ILE A 388 4.62 0.35 -19.77
C ILE A 388 4.39 -0.06 -21.20
N ASP A 389 3.68 -1.17 -21.43
CA ASP A 389 3.40 -1.72 -22.75
C ASP A 389 2.00 -2.33 -22.78
N GLY A 390 1.21 -2.06 -23.84
CA GLY A 390 -0.14 -2.55 -24.04
C GLY A 390 -1.14 -1.48 -24.46
N ASP A 391 -2.40 -1.63 -24.07
CA ASP A 391 -3.51 -0.75 -24.40
C ASP A 391 -4.06 -0.03 -23.16
N ALA A 392 -4.20 1.30 -23.22
CA ALA A 392 -4.70 2.13 -22.11
C ALA A 392 -6.21 1.96 -21.89
N ASP A 393 -6.68 2.23 -20.66
CA ASP A 393 -8.10 2.45 -20.34
C ASP A 393 -8.57 3.83 -20.86
N TYR A 394 -8.31 4.06 -22.14
CA TYR A 394 -8.68 5.28 -22.85
C TYR A 394 -8.80 5.00 -24.35
N TRP A 395 -9.95 5.38 -24.94
CA TRP A 395 -10.21 5.20 -26.38
C TRP A 395 -9.69 6.37 -27.18
N ASP A 396 -8.85 6.08 -28.17
CA ASP A 396 -8.39 7.10 -29.13
C ASP A 396 -9.27 7.05 -30.39
N TYR A 397 -10.17 8.02 -30.52
CA TYR A 397 -11.08 8.13 -31.66
C TYR A 397 -10.38 8.40 -32.98
N SER A 398 -9.13 8.86 -32.99
CA SER A 398 -8.37 9.11 -34.20
C SER A 398 -7.92 7.83 -34.91
N ILE A 399 -7.68 6.78 -34.15
CA ILE A 399 -7.31 5.45 -34.64
C ILE A 399 -8.43 4.42 -34.46
N ASN A 400 -9.54 4.82 -33.83
CA ASN A 400 -10.70 4.00 -33.49
C ASN A 400 -10.31 2.70 -32.75
N ALA A 401 -9.48 2.84 -31.73
CA ALA A 401 -8.95 1.76 -30.89
C ALA A 401 -8.59 2.26 -29.49
N PRO A 402 -8.36 1.38 -28.49
CA PRO A 402 -7.72 1.79 -27.26
C PRO A 402 -6.37 2.46 -27.55
N ALA A 403 -6.03 3.51 -26.80
CA ALA A 403 -4.78 4.23 -27.01
C ALA A 403 -3.58 3.34 -26.67
N PRO A 404 -2.62 3.14 -27.61
CA PRO A 404 -1.47 2.28 -27.34
C PRO A 404 -0.54 2.90 -26.29
N LEU A 405 -0.07 2.07 -25.38
CA LEU A 405 0.97 2.41 -24.41
C LEU A 405 2.29 1.77 -24.83
N ALA A 406 3.31 2.61 -25.05
CA ALA A 406 4.68 2.15 -25.35
C ALA A 406 5.66 3.15 -24.69
N PHE A 407 5.91 2.95 -23.40
CA PHE A 407 6.77 3.83 -22.63
C PHE A 407 7.97 3.06 -22.10
N ALA A 408 9.17 3.61 -22.27
CA ALA A 408 10.40 3.10 -21.66
C ALA A 408 11.30 4.26 -21.28
N ARG A 409 11.75 4.29 -20.02
CA ARG A 409 12.64 5.33 -19.51
C ARG A 409 13.62 4.77 -18.48
N ASN A 410 14.79 5.40 -18.47
CA ASN A 410 15.81 5.22 -17.45
C ASN A 410 16.03 6.55 -16.71
N TRP A 411 16.31 6.44 -15.43
CA TRP A 411 16.72 7.59 -14.60
C TRP A 411 17.89 7.18 -13.74
N ASP A 412 18.87 8.07 -13.66
CA ASP A 412 20.06 7.93 -12.83
C ASP A 412 20.13 9.13 -11.87
N PHE A 413 20.28 8.85 -10.60
CA PHE A 413 20.33 9.87 -9.56
C PHE A 413 21.63 9.70 -8.76
N PHE A 414 22.33 10.79 -8.57
CA PHE A 414 23.43 10.89 -7.63
C PHE A 414 23.07 11.92 -6.55
N ASN A 415 22.98 11.47 -5.29
CA ASN A 415 22.47 12.25 -4.17
C ASN A 415 23.57 12.40 -3.10
N PRO A 416 24.44 13.41 -3.17
CA PRO A 416 25.41 13.70 -2.13
C PRO A 416 24.78 14.55 -1.03
N LYS A 417 25.12 14.24 0.23
CA LYS A 417 24.79 15.06 1.40
C LYS A 417 25.99 15.10 2.33
N ALA A 418 26.27 16.25 2.91
CA ALA A 418 27.30 16.40 3.93
C ALA A 418 26.86 17.47 4.94
N GLY A 419 27.37 17.37 6.13
CA GLY A 419 27.08 18.35 7.16
C GLY A 419 28.01 18.23 8.36
N VAL A 420 27.96 19.26 9.17
CA VAL A 420 28.68 19.36 10.43
C VAL A 420 27.65 19.67 11.53
N ASN A 421 27.73 18.96 12.64
CA ASN A 421 26.92 19.20 13.80
C ASN A 421 27.81 19.70 14.95
N PHE A 422 27.42 20.82 15.55
CA PHE A 422 28.06 21.40 16.71
C PHE A 422 27.07 21.47 17.87
N GLU A 423 27.38 20.83 18.99
CA GLU A 423 26.61 20.86 20.23
C GLU A 423 27.40 21.66 21.28
N SER A 424 26.91 22.86 21.62
CA SER A 424 27.40 23.59 22.78
C SER A 424 26.86 22.92 24.04
N GLY A 425 27.72 22.45 24.91
CA GLY A 425 27.36 21.90 26.23
C GLY A 425 26.67 22.91 27.12
#